data_d268ee9002d8dff3226f6c7777d81d39
#
_entry.id   d268ee9002d8dff3226f6c7777d81d39
#
_cell.length_a   1.000
_cell.length_b   1.000
_cell.length_c   1.000
_cell.angle_alpha   90.00
_cell.angle_beta   90.00
_cell.angle_gamma   90.00
#
_symmetry.space_group_name_H-M   'P 1'
#
loop_
_entity.id
_entity.type
_entity.pdbx_description
1 polymer ?
#
loop_
_entity_poly.entity_id
_entity_poly.type
_entity_poly.pdbx_seq_one_letter_code
_entity_poly.pdbx_strand_id
1 'polypeptide(L)'
;MPIAYEYWERSLVRTRIGFDHYTIAHRGFTARQTLEFAQTHHFDGVQFLEPTSIDPRLDHARLSEFRRQADAMGLYLEIGLPSPNPAHRSRELDREVAPAELAQALLPHVEAVAALSCRHARVFVGNRHDRFRADNPWSSQIEATIEVIDRLTPALKSLGIRLAIETHADLTGDELIALLGRIDPDIAGVTLDTGNIVMRLDDPVELARRLAPYVVATHVKDAVLAFTPRGLCWQARPVGSGIMPLPDILAVLLRQNPAVTLSIELHPRTYDLPIHDDKWLSYFPGLRPLSLAAVVRLAALAEERYLDGSLEPPETIEAVPWPCRDLDWLASSLGYLRSVVPTLAAI
;
A
#
# COMPACT_ATOMS: atom_id res chain seq x y z
N MET A 1 13.08 29.18 -42.59
CA MET A 1 12.57 27.79 -42.44
C MET A 1 11.92 27.68 -41.08
N PRO A 2 10.64 27.45 -40.93
CA PRO A 2 10.00 27.27 -39.64
C PRO A 2 10.32 25.84 -39.15
N ILE A 3 10.80 25.76 -37.92
CA ILE A 3 11.02 24.51 -37.20
C ILE A 3 9.62 23.95 -36.90
N ALA A 4 9.31 22.79 -37.50
CA ALA A 4 8.10 22.05 -37.18
C ALA A 4 8.21 21.55 -35.74
N TYR A 5 7.35 22.07 -34.85
CA TYR A 5 7.09 21.46 -33.56
C TYR A 5 6.34 20.15 -33.84
N GLU A 6 7.04 19.03 -33.76
CA GLU A 6 6.42 17.70 -33.66
C GLU A 6 5.64 17.67 -32.33
N TYR A 7 4.34 17.85 -32.42
CA TYR A 7 3.42 17.48 -31.38
C TYR A 7 3.49 15.95 -31.25
N TRP A 8 4.25 15.47 -30.27
CA TRP A 8 4.11 14.09 -29.81
C TRP A 8 2.66 13.95 -29.33
N GLU A 9 1.87 13.18 -30.06
CA GLU A 9 0.63 12.64 -29.56
C GLU A 9 0.99 11.88 -28.28
N ARG A 10 0.74 12.48 -27.11
CA ARG A 10 0.66 11.75 -25.85
C ARG A 10 -0.52 10.81 -26.03
N SER A 11 -0.27 9.58 -26.48
CA SER A 11 -1.19 8.48 -26.29
C SER A 11 -1.68 8.59 -24.85
N LEU A 12 -2.97 8.86 -24.66
CA LEU A 12 -3.58 8.99 -23.34
C LEU A 12 -3.41 7.64 -22.65
N VAL A 13 -2.35 7.51 -21.83
CA VAL A 13 -2.14 6.31 -21.03
C VAL A 13 -3.29 6.28 -20.03
N ARG A 14 -4.23 5.38 -20.28
CA ARG A 14 -5.36 5.18 -19.36
C ARG A 14 -4.81 4.60 -18.06
N THR A 15 -4.98 5.33 -16.95
CA THR A 15 -4.69 4.80 -15.61
C THR A 15 -5.54 3.56 -15.36
N ARG A 16 -4.90 2.47 -14.96
CA ARG A 16 -5.55 1.18 -14.69
C ARG A 16 -5.95 1.10 -13.22
N ILE A 17 -7.18 0.67 -12.95
CA ILE A 17 -7.76 0.57 -11.61
C ILE A 17 -8.07 -0.89 -11.31
N GLY A 18 -7.41 -1.43 -10.30
CA GLY A 18 -7.64 -2.78 -9.81
C GLY A 18 -7.88 -2.80 -8.29
N PHE A 19 -7.67 -3.94 -7.69
CA PHE A 19 -7.78 -4.08 -6.24
C PHE A 19 -6.72 -5.03 -5.68
N ASP A 20 -6.42 -4.86 -4.39
CA ASP A 20 -5.64 -5.83 -3.63
C ASP A 20 -6.53 -7.00 -3.21
N HIS A 21 -6.10 -8.21 -3.52
CA HIS A 21 -6.80 -9.46 -3.22
C HIS A 21 -7.14 -9.59 -1.72
N TYR A 22 -6.36 -8.97 -0.82
CA TYR A 22 -6.64 -8.97 0.60
C TYR A 22 -8.06 -8.46 0.93
N THR A 23 -8.59 -7.51 0.15
CA THR A 23 -9.95 -6.98 0.29
C THR A 23 -11.02 -8.08 0.32
N ILE A 24 -10.85 -9.13 -0.48
CA ILE A 24 -11.81 -10.24 -0.61
C ILE A 24 -11.25 -11.60 -0.18
N ALA A 25 -10.07 -11.65 0.46
CA ALA A 25 -9.39 -12.90 0.84
C ALA A 25 -10.26 -13.79 1.75
N HIS A 26 -11.10 -13.20 2.60
CA HIS A 26 -12.03 -13.92 3.47
C HIS A 26 -13.10 -14.72 2.72
N ARG A 27 -13.30 -14.46 1.42
CA ARG A 27 -14.23 -15.22 0.55
C ARG A 27 -13.66 -16.57 0.09
N GLY A 28 -12.36 -16.81 0.32
CA GLY A 28 -11.71 -18.07 -0.01
C GLY A 28 -11.59 -18.36 -1.50
N PHE A 29 -11.62 -17.32 -2.35
CA PHE A 29 -11.42 -17.48 -3.78
C PHE A 29 -10.03 -18.00 -4.08
N THR A 30 -9.93 -18.94 -5.02
CA THR A 30 -8.65 -19.30 -5.62
C THR A 30 -8.11 -18.11 -6.44
N ALA A 31 -6.80 -18.09 -6.71
CA ALA A 31 -6.20 -17.04 -7.51
C ALA A 31 -6.92 -16.87 -8.86
N ARG A 32 -7.31 -17.97 -9.52
CA ARG A 32 -8.07 -17.94 -10.77
C ARG A 32 -9.46 -17.32 -10.61
N GLN A 33 -10.20 -17.71 -9.58
CA GLN A 33 -11.51 -17.12 -9.27
C GLN A 33 -11.40 -15.63 -8.95
N THR A 34 -10.28 -15.18 -8.37
CA THR A 34 -9.99 -13.76 -8.14
C THR A 34 -9.79 -13.00 -9.47
N LEU A 35 -9.12 -13.59 -10.48
CA LEU A 35 -9.05 -12.99 -11.82
C LEU A 35 -10.43 -12.95 -12.51
N GLU A 36 -11.19 -14.02 -12.43
CA GLU A 36 -12.56 -14.10 -12.98
C GLU A 36 -13.48 -13.04 -12.31
N PHE A 37 -13.35 -12.85 -10.99
CA PHE A 37 -14.03 -11.80 -10.26
C PHE A 37 -13.61 -10.42 -10.77
N ALA A 38 -12.29 -10.15 -10.90
CA ALA A 38 -11.78 -8.89 -11.43
C ALA A 38 -12.37 -8.57 -12.82
N GLN A 39 -12.37 -9.53 -13.72
CA GLN A 39 -12.92 -9.37 -15.06
C GLN A 39 -14.43 -9.12 -15.03
N THR A 40 -15.18 -9.90 -14.25
CA THR A 40 -16.65 -9.79 -14.14
C THR A 40 -17.08 -8.43 -13.57
N HIS A 41 -16.32 -7.90 -12.62
CA HIS A 41 -16.59 -6.59 -12.00
C HIS A 41 -15.83 -5.44 -12.67
N HIS A 42 -15.23 -5.71 -13.86
CA HIS A 42 -14.57 -4.71 -14.71
C HIS A 42 -13.34 -4.03 -14.07
N PHE A 43 -12.64 -4.65 -13.15
CA PHE A 43 -11.33 -4.18 -12.71
C PHE A 43 -10.29 -4.38 -13.80
N ASP A 44 -9.26 -3.55 -13.81
CA ASP A 44 -8.17 -3.63 -14.77
C ASP A 44 -7.02 -4.54 -14.29
N GLY A 45 -7.07 -5.06 -13.06
CA GLY A 45 -6.06 -5.97 -12.53
C GLY A 45 -6.22 -6.30 -11.05
N VAL A 46 -5.28 -7.10 -10.56
CA VAL A 46 -5.25 -7.58 -9.17
C VAL A 46 -3.82 -7.51 -8.62
N GLN A 47 -3.68 -7.05 -7.38
CA GLN A 47 -2.48 -7.23 -6.58
C GLN A 47 -2.69 -8.43 -5.65
N PHE A 48 -1.78 -9.41 -5.67
CA PHE A 48 -1.80 -10.55 -4.76
C PHE A 48 -0.82 -10.33 -3.62
N LEU A 49 -1.13 -10.85 -2.43
CA LEU A 49 -0.30 -10.70 -1.24
C LEU A 49 1.12 -11.24 -1.44
N GLU A 50 1.22 -12.45 -1.99
CA GLU A 50 2.48 -13.18 -2.20
C GLU A 50 2.33 -14.17 -3.36
N PRO A 51 3.44 -14.61 -3.99
CA PRO A 51 3.40 -15.65 -5.03
C PRO A 51 2.78 -16.97 -4.52
N THR A 52 2.92 -17.29 -3.24
CA THR A 52 2.30 -18.47 -2.59
C THR A 52 0.77 -18.41 -2.58
N SER A 53 0.16 -17.23 -2.69
CA SER A 53 -1.29 -17.07 -2.88
C SER A 53 -1.76 -17.58 -4.25
N ILE A 54 -0.85 -17.71 -5.22
CA ILE A 54 -1.10 -18.20 -6.58
C ILE A 54 -0.71 -19.69 -6.68
N ASP A 55 0.54 -20.00 -6.34
CA ASP A 55 1.01 -21.38 -6.25
C ASP A 55 1.86 -21.60 -4.99
N PRO A 56 1.38 -22.37 -4.00
CA PRO A 56 2.09 -22.59 -2.73
C PRO A 56 3.49 -23.22 -2.87
N ARG A 57 3.79 -23.81 -4.02
CA ARG A 57 5.09 -24.43 -4.30
C ARG A 57 6.04 -23.54 -5.09
N LEU A 58 5.58 -22.34 -5.48
CA LEU A 58 6.33 -21.41 -6.29
C LEU A 58 6.82 -22.01 -7.63
N ASP A 59 6.03 -22.92 -8.23
CA ASP A 59 6.37 -23.53 -9.51
C ASP A 59 6.34 -22.47 -10.63
N HIS A 60 7.51 -22.20 -11.21
CA HIS A 60 7.68 -21.12 -12.21
C HIS A 60 6.83 -21.36 -13.47
N ALA A 61 6.61 -22.61 -13.89
CA ALA A 61 5.78 -22.90 -15.04
C ALA A 61 4.31 -22.58 -14.78
N ARG A 62 3.82 -22.91 -13.57
CA ARG A 62 2.45 -22.58 -13.14
C ARG A 62 2.26 -21.08 -12.96
N LEU A 63 3.24 -20.39 -12.36
CA LEU A 63 3.19 -18.93 -12.20
C LEU A 63 3.20 -18.22 -13.57
N SER A 64 4.03 -18.68 -14.51
CA SER A 64 4.05 -18.16 -15.87
C SER A 64 2.75 -18.45 -16.63
N GLU A 65 2.12 -19.61 -16.40
CA GLU A 65 0.80 -19.92 -16.95
C GLU A 65 -0.28 -19.01 -16.38
N PHE A 66 -0.25 -18.78 -15.06
CA PHE A 66 -1.18 -17.85 -14.41
C PHE A 66 -1.03 -16.42 -14.96
N ARG A 67 0.19 -15.97 -15.23
CA ARG A 67 0.46 -14.68 -15.88
C ARG A 67 -0.21 -14.63 -17.26
N ARG A 68 -0.04 -15.67 -18.09
CA ARG A 68 -0.68 -15.72 -19.42
C ARG A 68 -2.21 -15.70 -19.33
N GLN A 69 -2.81 -16.33 -18.31
CA GLN A 69 -4.25 -16.27 -18.07
C GLN A 69 -4.70 -14.84 -17.76
N ALA A 70 -3.99 -14.12 -16.88
CA ALA A 70 -4.28 -12.72 -16.57
C ALA A 70 -4.14 -11.83 -17.82
N ASP A 71 -3.09 -12.03 -18.63
CA ASP A 71 -2.87 -11.28 -19.87
C ASP A 71 -4.00 -11.54 -20.89
N ALA A 72 -4.45 -12.79 -21.02
CA ALA A 72 -5.58 -13.15 -21.90
C ALA A 72 -6.90 -12.51 -21.46
N MET A 73 -7.05 -12.23 -20.17
CA MET A 73 -8.19 -11.49 -19.60
C MET A 73 -8.01 -9.95 -19.67
N GLY A 74 -6.86 -9.47 -20.14
CA GLY A 74 -6.52 -8.03 -20.17
C GLY A 74 -6.19 -7.44 -18.79
N LEU A 75 -5.92 -8.28 -17.78
CA LEU A 75 -5.68 -7.87 -16.40
C LEU A 75 -4.18 -7.67 -16.13
N TYR A 76 -3.82 -6.59 -15.38
CA TYR A 76 -2.49 -6.52 -14.81
C TYR A 76 -2.38 -7.41 -13.57
N LEU A 77 -1.15 -7.83 -13.28
CA LEU A 77 -0.80 -8.46 -12.02
C LEU A 77 0.23 -7.61 -11.30
N GLU A 78 0.00 -7.43 -10.01
CA GLU A 78 0.98 -6.97 -9.03
C GLU A 78 1.09 -8.01 -7.94
N ILE A 79 2.22 -8.04 -7.27
CA ILE A 79 2.51 -9.08 -6.29
C ILE A 79 3.26 -8.49 -5.10
N GLY A 80 2.97 -8.99 -3.91
CA GLY A 80 3.76 -8.72 -2.72
C GLY A 80 4.80 -9.80 -2.46
N LEU A 81 5.64 -9.55 -1.48
CA LEU A 81 6.58 -10.51 -0.89
C LEU A 81 6.40 -10.53 0.62
N PRO A 82 6.80 -11.62 1.28
CA PRO A 82 6.90 -11.63 2.74
C PRO A 82 7.80 -10.51 3.25
N SER A 83 7.53 -10.04 4.47
CA SER A 83 8.32 -8.95 5.07
C SER A 83 9.81 -9.30 5.13
N PRO A 84 10.70 -8.38 4.72
CA PRO A 84 12.14 -8.53 4.86
C PRO A 84 12.65 -8.22 6.27
N ASN A 85 11.79 -7.98 7.25
CA ASN A 85 12.16 -7.72 8.64
C ASN A 85 12.31 -9.05 9.41
N PRO A 86 13.53 -9.42 9.86
CA PRO A 86 13.74 -10.65 10.62
C PRO A 86 12.91 -10.72 11.91
N ALA A 87 12.71 -9.61 12.61
CA ALA A 87 11.93 -9.57 13.85
C ALA A 87 10.44 -9.87 13.59
N HIS A 88 9.89 -9.34 12.49
CA HIS A 88 8.53 -9.64 12.05
C HIS A 88 8.38 -11.14 11.73
N ARG A 89 9.29 -11.68 10.94
CA ARG A 89 9.28 -13.09 10.55
C ARG A 89 9.50 -14.02 11.75
N SER A 90 10.37 -13.65 12.70
CA SER A 90 10.57 -14.39 13.93
C SER A 90 9.29 -14.54 14.75
N ARG A 91 8.51 -13.45 14.83
CA ARG A 91 7.22 -13.46 15.53
C ARG A 91 6.17 -14.31 14.81
N GLU A 92 6.12 -14.27 13.47
CA GLU A 92 5.18 -15.07 12.68
C GLU A 92 5.48 -16.57 12.75
N LEU A 93 6.76 -16.92 12.79
CA LEU A 93 7.22 -18.31 12.78
C LEU A 93 7.45 -18.88 14.20
N ASP A 94 7.24 -18.06 15.23
CA ASP A 94 7.50 -18.42 16.66
C ASP A 94 8.92 -18.98 16.88
N ARG A 95 9.92 -18.41 16.18
CA ARG A 95 11.34 -18.73 16.32
C ARG A 95 12.23 -17.60 15.85
N GLU A 96 13.45 -17.57 16.33
CA GLU A 96 14.44 -16.60 15.84
C GLU A 96 14.77 -16.86 14.36
N VAL A 97 14.83 -15.77 13.58
CA VAL A 97 15.19 -15.78 12.16
C VAL A 97 16.32 -14.76 11.95
N ALA A 98 17.48 -15.24 11.53
CA ALA A 98 18.62 -14.37 11.23
C ALA A 98 18.45 -13.69 9.86
N PRO A 99 19.05 -12.48 9.66
CA PRO A 99 18.97 -11.77 8.37
C PRO A 99 19.43 -12.62 7.17
N ALA A 100 20.54 -13.34 7.31
CA ALA A 100 21.06 -14.20 6.24
C ALA A 100 20.11 -15.36 5.89
N GLU A 101 19.50 -15.97 6.89
CA GLU A 101 18.51 -17.02 6.71
C GLU A 101 17.26 -16.48 5.99
N LEU A 102 16.77 -15.32 6.44
CA LEU A 102 15.60 -14.72 5.83
C LEU A 102 15.85 -14.34 4.37
N ALA A 103 16.98 -13.74 4.07
CA ALA A 103 17.35 -13.41 2.69
C ALA A 103 17.36 -14.65 1.79
N GLN A 104 17.94 -15.77 2.28
CA GLN A 104 17.95 -17.03 1.53
C GLN A 104 16.53 -17.59 1.34
N ALA A 105 15.67 -17.49 2.35
CA ALA A 105 14.28 -17.97 2.28
C ALA A 105 13.43 -17.12 1.31
N LEU A 106 13.77 -15.83 1.11
CA LEU A 106 13.05 -14.93 0.21
C LEU A 106 13.49 -15.06 -1.26
N LEU A 107 14.65 -15.61 -1.59
CA LEU A 107 15.12 -15.77 -2.97
C LEU A 107 14.12 -16.51 -3.87
N PRO A 108 13.52 -17.65 -3.50
CA PRO A 108 12.51 -18.30 -4.34
C PRO A 108 11.28 -17.43 -4.58
N HIS A 109 10.90 -16.59 -3.63
CA HIS A 109 9.80 -15.64 -3.81
C HIS A 109 10.17 -14.53 -4.81
N VAL A 110 11.40 -14.02 -4.79
CA VAL A 110 11.89 -13.04 -5.78
C VAL A 110 11.91 -13.66 -7.19
N GLU A 111 12.36 -14.89 -7.33
CA GLU A 111 12.33 -15.63 -8.60
C GLU A 111 10.88 -15.85 -9.10
N ALA A 112 9.95 -16.12 -8.19
CA ALA A 112 8.53 -16.25 -8.50
C ALA A 112 7.91 -14.94 -9.01
N VAL A 113 8.34 -13.77 -8.48
CA VAL A 113 7.94 -12.45 -9.00
C VAL A 113 8.37 -12.30 -10.47
N ALA A 114 9.60 -12.73 -10.81
CA ALA A 114 10.09 -12.73 -12.19
C ALA A 114 9.28 -13.69 -13.09
N ALA A 115 8.94 -14.90 -12.59
CA ALA A 115 8.11 -15.85 -13.32
C ALA A 115 6.69 -15.30 -13.61
N LEU A 116 6.17 -14.43 -12.74
CA LEU A 116 4.94 -13.67 -12.96
C LEU A 116 5.14 -12.44 -13.86
N SER A 117 6.34 -12.19 -14.36
CA SER A 117 6.69 -11.01 -15.16
C SER A 117 6.37 -9.66 -14.47
N CYS A 118 6.36 -9.63 -13.15
CA CYS A 118 6.18 -8.41 -12.37
C CYS A 118 7.51 -7.65 -12.25
N ARG A 119 7.47 -6.31 -12.36
CA ARG A 119 8.64 -5.44 -12.32
C ARG A 119 8.89 -4.82 -10.95
N HIS A 120 7.96 -4.98 -10.05
CA HIS A 120 8.08 -4.58 -8.65
C HIS A 120 7.35 -5.60 -7.78
N ALA A 121 7.74 -5.63 -6.53
CA ALA A 121 7.11 -6.45 -5.51
C ALA A 121 6.87 -5.60 -4.26
N ARG A 122 5.62 -5.55 -3.80
CA ARG A 122 5.26 -4.82 -2.58
C ARG A 122 5.80 -5.54 -1.36
N VAL A 123 6.38 -4.80 -0.43
CA VAL A 123 6.78 -5.27 0.90
C VAL A 123 6.39 -4.25 1.96
N PHE A 124 6.02 -4.71 3.14
CA PHE A 124 5.98 -3.89 4.34
C PHE A 124 7.08 -4.34 5.31
N VAL A 125 7.57 -3.44 6.15
CA VAL A 125 8.67 -3.76 7.07
C VAL A 125 8.14 -4.41 8.35
N GLY A 126 7.00 -3.94 8.84
CA GLY A 126 6.38 -4.48 10.05
C GLY A 126 4.97 -3.96 10.28
N ASN A 127 4.52 -4.04 11.50
CA ASN A 127 3.26 -3.47 11.94
C ASN A 127 3.36 -2.92 13.37
N ARG A 128 2.22 -2.55 13.98
CA ARG A 128 2.21 -2.02 15.36
C ARG A 128 2.84 -2.96 16.39
N HIS A 129 2.77 -4.28 16.19
CA HIS A 129 3.36 -5.26 17.11
C HIS A 129 4.88 -5.34 17.00
N ASP A 130 5.44 -4.87 15.90
CA ASP A 130 6.88 -4.81 15.67
C ASP A 130 7.44 -3.45 16.11
N ARG A 131 6.80 -2.35 15.68
CA ARG A 131 7.27 -0.99 15.93
C ARG A 131 7.36 -0.63 17.42
N PHE A 132 6.38 -1.04 18.22
CA PHE A 132 6.27 -0.63 19.63
C PHE A 132 6.88 -1.65 20.61
N ARG A 133 7.80 -2.48 20.14
CA ARG A 133 8.53 -3.44 20.97
C ARG A 133 9.64 -2.75 21.78
N ALA A 134 9.62 -2.94 23.10
CA ALA A 134 10.69 -2.45 23.97
C ALA A 134 11.94 -3.36 23.96
N ASP A 135 11.74 -4.66 23.77
CA ASP A 135 12.79 -5.68 23.75
C ASP A 135 13.57 -5.75 22.44
N ASN A 136 13.02 -5.19 21.35
CA ASN A 136 13.66 -5.11 20.05
C ASN A 136 13.33 -3.75 19.41
N PRO A 137 14.14 -2.71 19.64
CA PRO A 137 13.89 -1.35 19.17
C PRO A 137 13.68 -1.27 17.66
N TRP A 138 12.75 -0.40 17.23
CA TRP A 138 12.41 -0.26 15.82
C TRP A 138 13.61 0.08 14.92
N SER A 139 14.53 0.90 15.40
CA SER A 139 15.78 1.22 14.68
C SER A 139 16.64 -0.01 14.42
N SER A 140 16.74 -0.93 15.36
CA SER A 140 17.49 -2.19 15.17
C SER A 140 16.80 -3.10 14.16
N GLN A 141 15.47 -3.10 14.13
CA GLN A 141 14.70 -3.86 13.14
C GLN A 141 14.89 -3.30 11.72
N ILE A 142 14.97 -1.96 11.56
CA ILE A 142 15.27 -1.32 10.28
C ILE A 142 16.69 -1.71 9.81
N GLU A 143 17.70 -1.70 10.68
CA GLU A 143 19.05 -2.14 10.33
C GLU A 143 19.08 -3.59 9.83
N ALA A 144 18.44 -4.50 10.54
CA ALA A 144 18.35 -5.90 10.14
C ALA A 144 17.57 -6.07 8.81
N THR A 145 16.54 -5.25 8.59
CA THR A 145 15.78 -5.23 7.33
C THR A 145 16.67 -4.80 6.16
N ILE A 146 17.49 -3.75 6.33
CA ILE A 146 18.43 -3.29 5.31
C ILE A 146 19.44 -4.40 4.99
N GLU A 147 19.96 -5.09 5.99
CA GLU A 147 20.87 -6.23 5.77
C GLU A 147 20.23 -7.32 4.90
N VAL A 148 18.94 -7.62 5.12
CA VAL A 148 18.21 -8.59 4.27
C VAL A 148 18.09 -8.07 2.85
N ILE A 149 17.70 -6.81 2.67
CA ILE A 149 17.54 -6.18 1.35
C ILE A 149 18.87 -6.16 0.60
N ASP A 150 19.98 -5.80 1.26
CA ASP A 150 21.31 -5.79 0.66
C ASP A 150 21.70 -7.17 0.13
N ARG A 151 21.37 -8.24 0.87
CA ARG A 151 21.62 -9.63 0.44
C ARG A 151 20.75 -10.04 -0.76
N LEU A 152 19.54 -9.48 -0.89
CA LEU A 152 18.64 -9.73 -2.03
C LEU A 152 18.98 -8.86 -3.25
N THR A 153 19.69 -7.76 -3.09
CA THR A 153 19.97 -6.77 -4.13
C THR A 153 20.55 -7.38 -5.43
N PRO A 154 21.53 -8.31 -5.39
CA PRO A 154 22.04 -8.91 -6.62
C PRO A 154 20.97 -9.65 -7.44
N ALA A 155 20.08 -10.39 -6.77
CA ALA A 155 18.98 -11.12 -7.42
C ALA A 155 17.95 -10.15 -7.97
N LEU A 156 17.53 -9.16 -7.18
CA LEU A 156 16.56 -8.14 -7.58
C LEU A 156 17.04 -7.37 -8.82
N LYS A 157 18.31 -6.94 -8.83
CA LYS A 157 18.91 -6.26 -10.00
C LYS A 157 18.98 -7.16 -11.23
N SER A 158 19.43 -8.40 -11.08
CA SER A 158 19.55 -9.33 -12.20
C SER A 158 18.19 -9.66 -12.85
N LEU A 159 17.13 -9.63 -12.06
CA LEU A 159 15.75 -9.90 -12.49
C LEU A 159 14.97 -8.61 -12.86
N GLY A 160 15.56 -7.43 -12.64
CA GLY A 160 14.94 -6.15 -12.93
C GLY A 160 13.70 -5.87 -12.06
N ILE A 161 13.73 -6.28 -10.79
CA ILE A 161 12.63 -6.13 -9.82
C ILE A 161 12.97 -5.04 -8.82
N ARG A 162 12.02 -4.12 -8.60
CA ARG A 162 12.09 -3.11 -7.54
C ARG A 162 11.31 -3.58 -6.31
N LEU A 163 11.85 -3.36 -5.11
CA LEU A 163 11.11 -3.52 -3.86
C LEU A 163 10.26 -2.28 -3.61
N ALA A 164 8.96 -2.43 -3.69
CA ALA A 164 7.99 -1.37 -3.45
C ALA A 164 7.63 -1.36 -1.96
N ILE A 165 8.39 -0.61 -1.16
CA ILE A 165 8.18 -0.53 0.30
C ILE A 165 6.91 0.28 0.56
N GLU A 166 5.98 -0.32 1.28
CA GLU A 166 4.66 0.27 1.53
C GLU A 166 4.70 1.32 2.64
N THR A 167 3.96 2.41 2.46
CA THR A 167 3.53 3.28 3.57
C THR A 167 2.51 2.52 4.41
N HIS A 168 3.01 1.69 5.32
CA HIS A 168 2.20 0.82 6.17
C HIS A 168 2.08 1.38 7.59
N ALA A 169 1.42 0.65 8.50
CA ALA A 169 1.27 1.06 9.90
C ALA A 169 2.57 0.84 10.74
N ASP A 170 3.74 1.03 10.14
CA ASP A 170 5.07 0.75 10.70
C ASP A 170 6.03 1.94 10.56
N LEU A 171 6.39 2.33 9.35
CA LEU A 171 7.33 3.42 9.06
C LEU A 171 6.64 4.78 9.03
N THR A 172 7.27 5.80 9.62
CA THR A 172 6.96 7.19 9.28
C THR A 172 7.50 7.54 7.89
N GLY A 173 7.00 8.61 7.30
CA GLY A 173 7.50 9.07 6.01
C GLY A 173 8.98 9.41 6.01
N ASP A 174 9.49 10.00 7.09
CA ASP A 174 10.91 10.32 7.23
C ASP A 174 11.78 9.05 7.37
N GLU A 175 11.31 8.04 8.12
CA GLU A 175 11.99 6.74 8.24
C GLU A 175 12.01 6.00 6.89
N LEU A 176 10.90 6.02 6.14
CA LEU A 176 10.84 5.41 4.81
C LEU A 176 11.81 6.09 3.84
N ILE A 177 11.85 7.42 3.81
CA ILE A 177 12.79 8.17 2.94
C ILE A 177 14.24 7.87 3.35
N ALA A 178 14.53 7.80 4.65
CA ALA A 178 15.87 7.44 5.13
C ALA A 178 16.26 6.01 4.71
N LEU A 179 15.32 5.06 4.78
CA LEU A 179 15.54 3.68 4.34
C LEU A 179 15.78 3.61 2.83
N LEU A 180 14.98 4.32 2.01
CA LEU A 180 15.18 4.41 0.55
C LEU A 180 16.55 4.99 0.19
N GLY A 181 17.06 5.93 0.98
CA GLY A 181 18.40 6.51 0.79
C GLY A 181 19.56 5.57 1.15
N ARG A 182 19.29 4.42 1.78
CA ARG A 182 20.29 3.45 2.23
C ARG A 182 20.33 2.17 1.39
N ILE A 183 19.30 1.90 0.62
CA ILE A 183 19.25 0.74 -0.30
C ILE A 183 19.66 1.16 -1.71
N ASP A 184 20.03 0.18 -2.53
CA ASP A 184 20.41 0.45 -3.94
C ASP A 184 19.27 1.14 -4.69
N PRO A 185 19.51 2.30 -5.34
CA PRO A 185 18.47 3.06 -6.02
C PRO A 185 17.78 2.30 -7.18
N ASP A 186 18.47 1.33 -7.80
CA ASP A 186 17.89 0.55 -8.90
C ASP A 186 16.77 -0.37 -8.43
N ILE A 187 16.79 -0.76 -7.14
CA ILE A 187 15.76 -1.61 -6.54
C ILE A 187 14.80 -0.85 -5.64
N ALA A 188 15.05 0.42 -5.35
CA ALA A 188 14.22 1.23 -4.47
C ALA A 188 12.90 1.61 -5.14
N GLY A 189 11.78 1.36 -4.46
CA GLY A 189 10.44 1.74 -4.88
C GLY A 189 9.51 1.90 -3.68
N VAL A 190 8.34 2.47 -3.93
CA VAL A 190 7.30 2.68 -2.92
C VAL A 190 5.96 2.16 -3.43
N THR A 191 5.25 1.42 -2.60
CA THR A 191 3.80 1.27 -2.67
C THR A 191 3.19 2.33 -1.78
N LEU A 192 2.55 3.34 -2.36
CA LEU A 192 1.93 4.40 -1.56
C LEU A 192 0.50 3.98 -1.19
N ASP A 193 0.31 3.66 0.09
CA ASP A 193 -1.01 3.48 0.68
C ASP A 193 -1.51 4.82 1.19
N THR A 194 -2.59 5.31 0.60
CA THR A 194 -3.10 6.64 0.85
C THR A 194 -3.75 6.80 2.22
N GLY A 195 -4.34 5.73 2.77
CA GLY A 195 -5.04 5.76 4.05
C GLY A 195 -4.14 5.50 5.26
N ASN A 196 -3.03 4.77 5.06
CA ASN A 196 -2.14 4.41 6.17
C ASN A 196 -1.23 5.56 6.61
N ILE A 197 -1.00 6.56 5.77
CA ILE A 197 -0.09 7.69 6.04
C ILE A 197 -0.40 8.35 7.40
N VAL A 198 -1.67 8.63 7.66
CA VAL A 198 -2.09 9.29 8.90
C VAL A 198 -1.92 8.42 10.15
N MET A 199 -1.78 7.10 10.01
CA MET A 199 -1.50 6.20 11.14
C MET A 199 -0.13 6.45 11.77
N ARG A 200 0.79 7.08 11.03
CA ARG A 200 2.13 7.47 11.50
C ARG A 200 2.26 8.97 11.68
N LEU A 201 1.13 9.68 11.75
CA LEU A 201 1.03 11.11 12.01
C LEU A 201 1.70 11.98 10.93
N ASP A 202 1.76 11.48 9.70
CA ASP A 202 2.27 12.21 8.54
C ASP A 202 1.15 12.99 7.84
N ASP A 203 1.50 14.14 7.25
CA ASP A 203 0.63 14.88 6.34
C ASP A 203 0.53 14.11 5.01
N PRO A 204 -0.68 13.64 4.61
CA PRO A 204 -0.80 12.75 3.47
C PRO A 204 -0.43 13.40 2.13
N VAL A 205 -0.72 14.67 1.92
CA VAL A 205 -0.40 15.35 0.65
C VAL A 205 1.09 15.70 0.58
N GLU A 206 1.65 16.17 1.69
CA GLU A 206 3.08 16.49 1.77
C GLU A 206 3.93 15.23 1.57
N LEU A 207 3.57 14.14 2.25
CA LEU A 207 4.30 12.88 2.10
C LEU A 207 4.15 12.31 0.69
N ALA A 208 2.95 12.36 0.08
CA ALA A 208 2.76 11.94 -1.30
C ALA A 208 3.68 12.71 -2.27
N ARG A 209 3.85 14.03 -2.10
CA ARG A 209 4.79 14.82 -2.93
C ARG A 209 6.24 14.36 -2.77
N ARG A 210 6.67 14.05 -1.56
CA ARG A 210 8.05 13.61 -1.27
C ARG A 210 8.33 12.20 -1.81
N LEU A 211 7.34 11.32 -1.75
CA LEU A 211 7.48 9.93 -2.18
C LEU A 211 7.18 9.72 -3.67
N ALA A 212 6.48 10.64 -4.34
CA ALA A 212 6.05 10.50 -5.73
C ALA A 212 7.15 10.02 -6.70
N PRO A 213 8.43 10.46 -6.61
CA PRO A 213 9.50 9.96 -7.49
C PRO A 213 9.82 8.46 -7.31
N TYR A 214 9.46 7.87 -6.19
CA TYR A 214 9.72 6.46 -5.85
C TYR A 214 8.49 5.57 -6.05
N VAL A 215 7.28 6.15 -6.22
CA VAL A 215 6.05 5.39 -6.29
C VAL A 215 5.98 4.56 -7.58
N VAL A 216 5.87 3.26 -7.42
CA VAL A 216 5.73 2.27 -8.50
C VAL A 216 4.43 1.49 -8.42
N ALA A 217 3.76 1.49 -7.27
CA ALA A 217 2.47 0.87 -7.01
C ALA A 217 1.68 1.69 -5.99
N THR A 218 0.40 1.44 -5.85
CA THR A 218 -0.45 2.09 -4.84
C THR A 218 -1.34 1.11 -4.13
N HIS A 219 -1.69 1.43 -2.86
CA HIS A 219 -2.93 1.01 -2.22
C HIS A 219 -3.80 2.26 -2.05
N VAL A 220 -4.86 2.34 -2.84
CA VAL A 220 -5.81 3.45 -2.73
C VAL A 220 -6.83 3.07 -1.66
N LYS A 221 -6.71 3.74 -0.53
CA LYS A 221 -7.50 3.53 0.66
C LYS A 221 -8.02 4.87 1.17
N ASP A 222 -9.27 4.92 1.58
CA ASP A 222 -9.83 6.06 2.28
C ASP A 222 -10.09 5.71 3.73
N ALA A 223 -10.14 6.70 4.58
CA ALA A 223 -10.32 6.52 6.00
C ALA A 223 -10.98 7.72 6.65
N VAL A 224 -11.43 7.52 7.87
CA VAL A 224 -11.84 8.58 8.80
C VAL A 224 -10.97 8.54 10.04
N LEU A 225 -10.91 9.68 10.72
CA LEU A 225 -10.31 9.83 12.05
C LEU A 225 -11.39 10.33 12.99
N ALA A 226 -11.66 9.60 14.06
CA ALA A 226 -12.58 10.01 15.12
C ALA A 226 -11.83 10.35 16.40
N PHE A 227 -12.25 11.40 17.12
CA PHE A 227 -11.69 11.71 18.42
C PHE A 227 -12.09 10.67 19.46
N THR A 228 -11.14 10.30 20.30
CA THR A 228 -11.34 9.40 21.44
C THR A 228 -10.71 9.98 22.70
N PRO A 229 -11.04 9.50 23.89
CA PRO A 229 -10.41 9.96 25.13
C PRO A 229 -8.86 9.78 25.15
N ARG A 230 -8.33 8.85 24.35
CA ARG A 230 -6.89 8.58 24.25
C ARG A 230 -6.20 9.28 23.09
N GLY A 231 -6.94 9.91 22.18
CA GLY A 231 -6.41 10.54 20.99
C GLY A 231 -7.34 10.37 19.79
N LEU A 232 -6.92 9.59 18.80
CA LEU A 232 -7.69 9.36 17.58
C LEU A 232 -7.93 7.87 17.36
N CYS A 233 -9.02 7.55 16.67
CA CYS A 233 -9.28 6.24 16.09
C CYS A 233 -9.35 6.38 14.57
N TRP A 234 -8.53 5.64 13.86
CA TRP A 234 -8.57 5.48 12.42
C TRP A 234 -9.52 4.34 12.04
N GLN A 235 -10.34 4.55 11.00
CA GLN A 235 -11.20 3.51 10.44
C GLN A 235 -11.23 3.61 8.92
N ALA A 236 -11.10 2.46 8.24
CA ALA A 236 -11.22 2.39 6.78
C ALA A 236 -12.62 2.78 6.28
N ARG A 237 -12.65 3.39 5.10
CA ARG A 237 -13.88 3.76 4.36
C ARG A 237 -13.75 3.35 2.89
N PRO A 238 -14.89 3.21 2.17
CA PRO A 238 -14.85 3.14 0.72
C PRO A 238 -14.09 4.36 0.16
N VAL A 239 -13.33 4.16 -0.89
CA VAL A 239 -12.58 5.25 -1.54
C VAL A 239 -13.54 6.35 -2.01
N GLY A 240 -13.30 7.58 -1.57
CA GLY A 240 -14.16 8.74 -1.81
C GLY A 240 -15.24 8.99 -0.75
N SER A 241 -15.34 8.12 0.27
CA SER A 241 -16.34 8.25 1.35
C SER A 241 -15.74 8.58 2.71
N GLY A 242 -14.44 8.79 2.78
CA GLY A 242 -13.72 9.20 3.99
C GLY A 242 -13.36 10.68 3.97
N ILE A 243 -12.22 10.96 4.63
CA ILE A 243 -11.69 12.34 4.78
C ILE A 243 -10.30 12.50 4.18
N MET A 244 -9.74 11.45 3.60
CA MET A 244 -8.41 11.55 2.99
C MET A 244 -8.46 12.51 1.78
N PRO A 245 -7.46 13.40 1.62
CA PRO A 245 -7.41 14.34 0.49
C PRO A 245 -6.99 13.61 -0.81
N LEU A 246 -7.78 12.59 -1.19
CA LEU A 246 -7.47 11.71 -2.32
C LEU A 246 -7.28 12.44 -3.65
N PRO A 247 -8.10 13.44 -4.03
CA PRO A 247 -7.87 14.17 -5.28
C PRO A 247 -6.47 14.80 -5.35
N ASP A 248 -5.99 15.40 -4.25
CA ASP A 248 -4.68 16.03 -4.20
C ASP A 248 -3.54 15.01 -4.25
N ILE A 249 -3.68 13.88 -3.52
CA ILE A 249 -2.71 12.78 -3.53
C ILE A 249 -2.63 12.17 -4.93
N LEU A 250 -3.76 11.81 -5.51
CA LEU A 250 -3.81 11.19 -6.84
C LEU A 250 -3.29 12.14 -7.93
N ALA A 251 -3.61 13.45 -7.86
CA ALA A 251 -3.07 14.43 -8.79
C ALA A 251 -1.53 14.51 -8.73
N VAL A 252 -0.94 14.40 -7.54
CA VAL A 252 0.52 14.36 -7.37
C VAL A 252 1.10 13.09 -8.04
N LEU A 253 0.52 11.93 -7.76
CA LEU A 253 1.00 10.65 -8.27
C LEU A 253 0.87 10.55 -9.79
N LEU A 254 -0.29 10.90 -10.34
CA LEU A 254 -0.56 10.80 -11.78
C LEU A 254 0.25 11.79 -12.61
N ARG A 255 0.58 12.96 -12.06
CA ARG A 255 1.54 13.89 -12.71
C ARG A 255 2.94 13.32 -12.79
N GLN A 256 3.39 12.63 -11.74
CA GLN A 256 4.72 12.03 -11.69
C GLN A 256 4.81 10.76 -12.55
N ASN A 257 3.78 9.91 -12.48
CA ASN A 257 3.71 8.66 -13.22
C ASN A 257 2.26 8.39 -13.68
N PRO A 258 1.88 8.82 -14.89
CA PRO A 258 0.54 8.58 -15.43
C PRO A 258 0.19 7.09 -15.62
N ALA A 259 1.19 6.21 -15.64
CA ALA A 259 1.02 4.78 -15.82
C ALA A 259 0.92 4.01 -14.50
N VAL A 260 1.00 4.69 -13.35
CA VAL A 260 0.87 4.01 -12.06
C VAL A 260 -0.51 3.38 -11.94
N THR A 261 -0.53 2.14 -11.47
CA THR A 261 -1.77 1.40 -11.19
C THR A 261 -2.39 1.88 -9.88
N LEU A 262 -3.71 1.93 -9.85
CA LEU A 262 -4.48 2.28 -8.64
C LEU A 262 -5.15 1.01 -8.11
N SER A 263 -4.53 0.38 -7.11
CA SER A 263 -5.05 -0.83 -6.48
C SER A 263 -5.86 -0.47 -5.23
N ILE A 264 -7.17 -0.68 -5.26
CA ILE A 264 -8.06 -0.45 -4.12
C ILE A 264 -7.75 -1.49 -3.03
N GLU A 265 -7.46 -1.05 -1.81
CA GLU A 265 -7.35 -1.94 -0.66
C GLU A 265 -8.31 -1.53 0.45
N LEU A 266 -9.17 -2.47 0.86
CA LEU A 266 -10.18 -2.27 1.90
C LEU A 266 -10.11 -3.39 2.94
N HIS A 267 -10.43 -3.05 4.18
CA HIS A 267 -10.51 -4.05 5.26
C HIS A 267 -11.34 -3.52 6.44
N PRO A 268 -11.92 -4.40 7.27
CA PRO A 268 -12.76 -4.02 8.41
C PRO A 268 -11.89 -3.77 9.65
N ARG A 269 -11.00 -2.80 9.64
CA ARG A 269 -10.10 -2.55 10.77
C ARG A 269 -10.21 -1.13 11.28
N THR A 270 -10.05 -1.01 12.59
CA THR A 270 -9.83 0.25 13.28
C THR A 270 -8.44 0.22 13.93
N TYR A 271 -7.84 1.40 14.08
CA TYR A 271 -6.55 1.57 14.74
C TYR A 271 -6.60 2.73 15.70
N ASP A 272 -6.24 2.48 16.96
CA ASP A 272 -6.04 3.53 17.93
C ASP A 272 -4.72 4.26 17.65
N LEU A 273 -4.80 5.57 17.67
CA LEU A 273 -3.66 6.49 17.61
C LEU A 273 -3.65 7.28 18.91
N PRO A 274 -3.07 6.75 20.00
CA PRO A 274 -3.19 7.34 21.33
C PRO A 274 -2.25 8.54 21.49
N ILE A 275 -2.52 9.62 20.76
CA ILE A 275 -1.70 10.84 20.73
C ILE A 275 -1.71 11.62 22.07
N HIS A 276 -2.52 11.23 23.05
CA HIS A 276 -2.49 11.75 24.41
C HIS A 276 -1.58 10.93 25.36
N ASP A 277 -0.92 9.89 24.85
CA ASP A 277 0.01 9.04 25.60
C ASP A 277 1.45 9.42 25.26
N ASP A 278 2.15 10.06 26.19
CA ASP A 278 3.54 10.50 26.02
C ASP A 278 4.47 9.34 25.69
N LYS A 279 4.23 8.15 26.28
CA LYS A 279 5.02 6.96 25.98
C LYS A 279 4.82 6.53 24.52
N TRP A 280 3.60 6.55 24.03
CA TRP A 280 3.34 6.22 22.63
C TRP A 280 3.96 7.26 21.70
N LEU A 281 3.85 8.57 22.02
CA LEU A 281 4.48 9.62 21.21
C LEU A 281 6.01 9.51 21.21
N SER A 282 6.63 9.00 22.28
CA SER A 282 8.08 8.82 22.34
C SER A 282 8.64 7.85 21.29
N TYR A 283 7.79 7.01 20.68
CA TYR A 283 8.18 6.18 19.54
C TYR A 283 8.29 6.94 18.22
N PHE A 284 8.00 8.24 18.19
CA PHE A 284 8.07 9.11 17.03
C PHE A 284 9.00 10.31 17.28
N PRO A 285 10.31 10.08 17.50
CA PRO A 285 11.24 11.16 17.87
C PRO A 285 11.38 12.24 16.79
N GLY A 286 11.07 11.91 15.52
CA GLY A 286 11.06 12.82 14.37
C GLY A 286 9.71 13.45 14.05
N LEU A 287 8.70 13.31 14.95
CA LEU A 287 7.36 13.84 14.69
C LEU A 287 7.40 15.36 14.47
N ARG A 288 6.92 15.78 13.30
CA ARG A 288 6.85 17.20 12.94
C ARG A 288 5.52 17.80 13.39
N PRO A 289 5.54 18.94 14.11
CA PRO A 289 4.31 19.59 14.59
C PRO A 289 3.30 19.89 13.47
N LEU A 290 3.76 20.27 12.28
CA LEU A 290 2.89 20.55 11.14
C LEU A 290 2.20 19.31 10.59
N SER A 291 2.88 18.15 10.60
CA SER A 291 2.28 16.87 10.19
C SER A 291 1.19 16.44 11.18
N LEU A 292 1.49 16.49 12.49
CA LEU A 292 0.47 16.24 13.50
C LEU A 292 -0.73 17.18 13.37
N ALA A 293 -0.49 18.47 13.14
CA ALA A 293 -1.57 19.44 12.95
C ALA A 293 -2.41 19.12 11.70
N ALA A 294 -1.80 18.61 10.62
CA ALA A 294 -2.54 18.15 9.43
C ALA A 294 -3.48 16.98 9.77
N VAL A 295 -2.97 15.99 10.50
CA VAL A 295 -3.77 14.83 10.95
C VAL A 295 -4.93 15.27 11.85
N VAL A 296 -4.68 16.17 12.81
CA VAL A 296 -5.73 16.70 13.70
C VAL A 296 -6.79 17.51 12.91
N ARG A 297 -6.38 18.28 11.88
CA ARG A 297 -7.36 18.96 10.99
C ARG A 297 -8.25 17.98 10.25
N LEU A 298 -7.72 16.85 9.79
CA LEU A 298 -8.55 15.80 9.18
C LEU A 298 -9.54 15.21 10.18
N ALA A 299 -9.13 14.98 11.43
CA ALA A 299 -10.05 14.52 12.48
C ALA A 299 -11.14 15.57 12.77
N ALA A 300 -10.79 16.86 12.81
CA ALA A 300 -11.77 17.94 13.00
C ALA A 300 -12.77 17.99 11.83
N LEU A 301 -12.31 17.82 10.59
CA LEU A 301 -13.19 17.73 9.41
C LEU A 301 -14.14 16.53 9.51
N ALA A 302 -13.67 15.39 10.00
CA ALA A 302 -14.54 14.23 10.22
C ALA A 302 -15.62 14.54 11.27
N GLU A 303 -15.24 15.19 12.38
CA GLU A 303 -16.17 15.58 13.44
C GLU A 303 -17.25 16.52 12.93
N GLU A 304 -16.90 17.53 12.15
CA GLU A 304 -17.88 18.43 11.50
C GLU A 304 -18.86 17.65 10.64
N ARG A 305 -18.38 16.69 9.85
CA ARG A 305 -19.19 15.86 8.96
C ARG A 305 -20.04 14.80 9.71
N TYR A 306 -19.63 14.37 10.90
CA TYR A 306 -20.48 13.56 11.78
C TYR A 306 -21.62 14.39 12.35
N LEU A 307 -21.37 15.63 12.73
CA LEU A 307 -22.36 16.54 13.32
C LEU A 307 -23.42 16.97 12.30
N ASP A 308 -23.06 17.20 11.04
CA ASP A 308 -23.98 17.56 9.97
C ASP A 308 -24.66 16.35 9.29
N GLY A 309 -24.28 15.13 9.67
CA GLY A 309 -24.83 13.88 9.15
C GLY A 309 -24.35 13.50 7.74
N SER A 310 -23.34 14.18 7.19
CA SER A 310 -22.77 13.85 5.88
C SER A 310 -21.73 12.71 5.92
N LEU A 311 -21.38 12.25 7.12
CA LEU A 311 -20.48 11.14 7.36
C LEU A 311 -21.04 10.24 8.47
N GLU A 312 -21.12 8.93 8.22
CA GLU A 312 -21.55 7.98 9.23
C GLU A 312 -20.47 7.79 10.31
N PRO A 313 -20.86 7.81 11.62
CA PRO A 313 -19.92 7.53 12.71
C PRO A 313 -19.32 6.14 12.63
N PRO A 314 -18.09 5.92 13.18
CA PRO A 314 -17.40 4.64 13.12
C PRO A 314 -18.21 3.45 13.65
N GLU A 315 -18.96 3.63 14.73
CA GLU A 315 -19.78 2.58 15.36
C GLU A 315 -20.91 2.08 14.46
N THR A 316 -21.50 2.96 13.64
CA THR A 316 -22.52 2.57 12.65
C THR A 316 -21.93 1.62 11.61
N ILE A 317 -20.75 1.94 11.14
CA ILE A 317 -20.02 1.11 10.17
C ILE A 317 -19.64 -0.25 10.78
N GLU A 318 -19.10 -0.26 12.00
CA GLU A 318 -18.68 -1.51 12.66
C GLU A 318 -19.85 -2.43 13.02
N ALA A 319 -21.07 -1.90 13.12
CA ALA A 319 -22.28 -2.71 13.34
C ALA A 319 -22.59 -3.64 12.15
N VAL A 320 -22.07 -3.36 10.95
CA VAL A 320 -22.28 -4.17 9.74
C VAL A 320 -21.11 -5.11 9.53
N PRO A 321 -21.30 -6.45 9.52
CA PRO A 321 -20.22 -7.40 9.27
C PRO A 321 -19.55 -7.18 7.91
N TRP A 322 -18.23 -7.37 7.87
CA TRP A 322 -17.43 -7.14 6.66
C TRP A 322 -17.95 -7.88 5.42
N PRO A 323 -18.29 -9.18 5.47
CA PRO A 323 -18.80 -9.90 4.29
C PRO A 323 -20.14 -9.36 3.73
N CYS A 324 -20.82 -8.49 4.49
CA CYS A 324 -22.08 -7.86 4.05
C CYS A 324 -21.86 -6.52 3.35
N ARG A 325 -20.64 -5.95 3.42
CA ARG A 325 -20.35 -4.60 2.89
C ARG A 325 -19.15 -4.54 1.93
N ASP A 326 -18.29 -5.54 1.91
CA ASP A 326 -17.02 -5.53 1.16
C ASP A 326 -17.20 -5.32 -0.36
N LEU A 327 -18.20 -5.98 -0.96
CA LEU A 327 -18.43 -5.85 -2.41
C LEU A 327 -19.03 -4.49 -2.77
N ASP A 328 -19.94 -3.98 -1.97
CA ASP A 328 -20.53 -2.64 -2.18
C ASP A 328 -19.46 -1.56 -2.00
N TRP A 329 -18.59 -1.72 -1.01
CA TRP A 329 -17.47 -0.84 -0.79
C TRP A 329 -16.48 -0.86 -1.96
N LEU A 330 -16.18 -2.05 -2.46
CA LEU A 330 -15.27 -2.22 -3.58
C LEU A 330 -15.86 -1.62 -4.87
N ALA A 331 -17.14 -1.85 -5.14
CA ALA A 331 -17.84 -1.30 -6.29
C ALA A 331 -17.96 0.23 -6.24
N SER A 332 -18.32 0.81 -5.09
CA SER A 332 -18.39 2.27 -4.90
C SER A 332 -17.03 2.93 -5.04
N SER A 333 -15.97 2.31 -4.50
CA SER A 333 -14.59 2.77 -4.64
C SER A 333 -14.14 2.81 -6.10
N LEU A 334 -14.43 1.76 -6.87
CA LEU A 334 -14.16 1.71 -8.30
C LEU A 334 -14.92 2.82 -9.06
N GLY A 335 -16.20 3.01 -8.74
CA GLY A 335 -17.04 4.06 -9.31
C GLY A 335 -16.46 5.46 -9.07
N TYR A 336 -16.05 5.73 -7.83
CA TYR A 336 -15.41 7.00 -7.47
C TYR A 336 -14.10 7.23 -8.25
N LEU A 337 -13.18 6.29 -8.25
CA LEU A 337 -11.91 6.46 -8.98
C LEU A 337 -12.12 6.66 -10.48
N ARG A 338 -13.06 5.96 -11.10
CA ARG A 338 -13.42 6.15 -12.51
C ARG A 338 -13.98 7.53 -12.81
N SER A 339 -14.64 8.16 -11.86
CA SER A 339 -15.18 9.51 -12.03
C SER A 339 -14.13 10.59 -11.86
N VAL A 340 -13.16 10.40 -10.95
CA VAL A 340 -12.19 11.42 -10.54
C VAL A 340 -10.91 11.37 -11.39
N VAL A 341 -10.38 10.18 -11.69
CA VAL A 341 -9.10 10.01 -12.40
C VAL A 341 -9.04 10.74 -13.74
N PRO A 342 -10.05 10.70 -14.61
CA PRO A 342 -10.01 11.42 -15.88
C PRO A 342 -9.86 12.94 -15.73
N THR A 343 -10.45 13.51 -14.67
CA THR A 343 -10.36 14.96 -14.41
C THR A 343 -8.98 15.37 -13.88
N LEU A 344 -8.33 14.48 -13.11
CA LEU A 344 -6.99 14.71 -12.55
C LEU A 344 -5.88 14.54 -13.60
N ALA A 345 -6.06 13.66 -14.57
CA ALA A 345 -5.11 13.44 -15.66
C ALA A 345 -5.13 14.56 -16.72
N ALA A 346 -6.16 15.43 -16.70
CA ALA A 346 -6.30 16.57 -17.62
C ALA A 346 -5.64 17.85 -17.10
N ILE A 347 -5.17 17.89 -15.85
CA ILE A 347 -4.49 19.02 -15.20
C ILE A 347 -2.97 18.79 -15.24
#